data_acea4ad35df01ee60e5e3a15a535e49f
#
_entry.id   acea4ad35df01ee60e5e3a15a535e49f
#
_cell.length_a   1.000
_cell.length_b   1.000
_cell.length_c   1.000
_cell.angle_alpha   90.00
_cell.angle_beta   90.00
_cell.angle_gamma   90.00
#
_symmetry.space_group_name_H-M   'P 1'
#
loop_
_entity.id
_entity.type
_entity.pdbx_description
1 polymer ?
#
loop_
_entity_poly.entity_id
_entity_poly.type
_entity_poly.pdbx_seq_one_letter_code
_entity_poly.pdbx_strand_id
1 'polypeptide(L)'
;MLVDVGSARLFFDVVGEGLNAATPDMALRPTLILLHGGPGYDHSTLRPYFDRYSDTHQLIYLDHRGCGRSTGEKETWQLDQWADDIAVFCSTLGIDSPIVFGQSFGGMVAMHYAARHPTGVSKLILSSTAAQFRLDETVKMMRKLGGEYPAEIA
;
A
#
# COMPACT_ATOMS: atom_id res chain seq x y z
N MET A 1 -0.52 15.09 -1.78
CA MET A 1 0.70 15.48 -2.53
C MET A 1 0.87 14.54 -3.72
N LEU A 2 1.73 14.86 -4.69
CA LEU A 2 2.00 14.00 -5.84
C LEU A 2 3.51 13.85 -6.02
N VAL A 3 3.98 12.63 -6.24
CA VAL A 3 5.37 12.31 -6.55
C VAL A 3 5.46 11.55 -7.86
N ASP A 4 6.48 11.85 -8.66
CA ASP A 4 6.74 11.17 -9.93
C ASP A 4 7.47 9.85 -9.68
N VAL A 5 6.98 8.77 -10.28
CA VAL A 5 7.59 7.43 -10.22
C VAL A 5 7.89 6.91 -11.64
N GLY A 6 8.21 7.80 -12.55
CA GLY A 6 8.50 7.52 -13.95
C GLY A 6 7.25 7.59 -14.82
N SER A 7 6.61 6.46 -15.15
CA SER A 7 5.42 6.43 -16.01
C SER A 7 4.11 6.74 -15.28
N ALA A 8 4.15 7.13 -14.00
CA ALA A 8 2.99 7.54 -13.21
C ALA A 8 3.36 8.58 -12.16
N ARG A 9 2.34 9.24 -11.62
CA ARG A 9 2.45 10.13 -10.46
C ARG A 9 1.57 9.57 -9.35
N LEU A 10 2.18 9.26 -8.21
CA LEU A 10 1.46 8.72 -7.06
C LEU A 10 1.02 9.85 -6.13
N PHE A 11 -0.25 9.80 -5.77
CA PHE A 11 -0.79 10.66 -4.71
C PHE A 11 -0.51 10.04 -3.35
N PHE A 12 -0.16 10.89 -2.39
CA PHE A 12 0.00 10.48 -1.00
C PHE A 12 -0.35 11.61 -0.04
N ASP A 13 -0.81 11.23 1.15
CA ASP A 13 -0.99 12.10 2.30
C ASP A 13 -0.01 11.71 3.41
N VAL A 14 0.44 12.73 4.18
CA VAL A 14 1.32 12.52 5.33
C VAL A 14 0.63 12.99 6.60
N VAL A 15 0.66 12.15 7.64
CA VAL A 15 0.18 12.48 8.98
C VAL A 15 1.29 12.14 9.97
N GLY A 16 1.52 13.04 10.93
CA GLY A 16 2.63 12.93 11.87
C GLY A 16 3.93 13.51 11.33
N GLU A 17 4.87 13.71 12.23
CA GLU A 17 6.18 14.31 11.94
C GLU A 17 7.23 13.24 11.67
N GLY A 18 8.18 13.50 10.77
CA GLY A 18 9.31 12.62 10.51
C GLY A 18 10.41 12.68 11.56
N LEU A 19 10.44 13.78 12.36
CA LEU A 19 11.40 14.01 13.44
C LEU A 19 10.67 14.06 14.78
N ASN A 20 11.30 13.54 15.82
CA ASN A 20 10.82 13.67 17.19
C ASN A 20 11.44 14.93 17.84
N ALA A 21 10.73 16.04 17.81
CA ALA A 21 11.16 17.31 18.40
C ALA A 21 11.26 17.28 19.95
N ALA A 22 10.74 16.24 20.60
CA ALA A 22 10.84 16.07 22.04
C ALA A 22 12.18 15.48 22.49
N THR A 23 13.01 14.99 21.56
CA THR A 23 14.34 14.44 21.86
C THR A 23 15.43 15.47 21.49
N PRO A 24 16.51 15.60 22.29
CA PRO A 24 17.58 16.58 22.01
C PRO A 24 18.28 16.37 20.67
N ASP A 25 18.33 15.13 20.18
CA ASP A 25 18.94 14.72 18.93
C ASP A 25 17.96 14.78 17.74
N MET A 26 16.70 15.18 17.99
CA MET A 26 15.62 15.19 16.99
C MET A 26 15.55 13.85 16.23
N ALA A 27 15.52 12.73 16.98
CA ALA A 27 15.56 11.40 16.41
C ALA A 27 14.48 11.19 15.32
N LEU A 28 14.83 10.46 14.26
CA LEU A 28 13.89 10.11 13.22
C LEU A 28 12.77 9.20 13.77
N ARG A 29 11.52 9.51 13.43
CA ARG A 29 10.40 8.61 13.65
C ARG A 29 10.33 7.58 12.52
N PRO A 30 10.00 6.32 12.83
CA PRO A 30 9.79 5.32 11.79
C PRO A 30 8.70 5.75 10.81
N THR A 31 8.92 5.56 9.52
CA THR A 31 7.89 5.78 8.49
C THR A 31 7.04 4.52 8.33
N LEU A 32 5.71 4.70 8.37
CA LEU A 32 4.73 3.67 8.09
C LEU A 32 3.99 4.00 6.80
N ILE A 33 4.24 3.23 5.75
CA ILE A 33 3.52 3.33 4.48
C ILE A 33 2.28 2.44 4.53
N LEU A 34 1.13 3.04 4.21
CA LEU A 34 -0.19 2.44 4.30
C LEU A 34 -0.74 2.22 2.88
N LEU A 35 -0.87 0.95 2.48
CA LEU A 35 -1.32 0.50 1.17
C LEU A 35 -2.75 -0.02 1.26
N HIS A 36 -3.68 0.66 0.59
CA HIS A 36 -5.11 0.37 0.61
C HIS A 36 -5.47 -0.89 -0.20
N GLY A 37 -6.66 -1.41 0.03
CA GLY A 37 -7.25 -2.51 -0.72
C GLY A 37 -7.73 -2.10 -2.12
N GLY A 38 -8.40 -3.00 -2.82
CA GLY A 38 -8.95 -2.79 -4.15
C GLY A 38 -8.48 -3.87 -5.13
N PRO A 39 -7.97 -3.53 -6.33
CA PRO A 39 -7.71 -2.20 -6.90
C PRO A 39 -8.98 -1.35 -7.11
N GLY A 40 -8.81 -0.03 -7.31
CA GLY A 40 -9.90 0.91 -7.61
C GLY A 40 -10.41 1.71 -6.40
N TYR A 41 -9.94 1.43 -5.18
CA TYR A 41 -10.16 2.27 -4.00
C TYR A 41 -9.07 3.34 -3.88
N ASP A 42 -9.01 4.00 -2.73
CA ASP A 42 -7.98 4.96 -2.37
C ASP A 42 -7.63 4.86 -0.88
N HIS A 43 -6.69 5.69 -0.43
CA HIS A 43 -6.19 5.71 0.94
C HIS A 43 -7.26 6.07 1.99
N SER A 44 -8.39 6.70 1.61
CA SER A 44 -9.45 7.09 2.55
C SER A 44 -10.05 5.89 3.28
N THR A 45 -9.97 4.69 2.69
CA THR A 45 -10.42 3.44 3.32
C THR A 45 -9.63 3.08 4.60
N LEU A 46 -8.43 3.62 4.76
CA LEU A 46 -7.57 3.41 5.93
C LEU A 46 -7.65 4.55 6.95
N ARG A 47 -8.21 5.70 6.58
CA ARG A 47 -8.38 6.86 7.45
C ARG A 47 -9.74 6.86 8.14
N PRO A 48 -9.84 7.41 9.38
CA PRO A 48 -8.74 7.92 10.23
C PRO A 48 -8.12 6.85 11.14
N TYR A 49 -8.35 5.57 10.88
CA TYR A 49 -8.04 4.47 11.82
C TYR A 49 -6.58 4.41 12.24
N PHE A 50 -5.65 4.77 11.34
CA PHE A 50 -4.22 4.77 11.63
C PHE A 50 -3.70 6.10 12.18
N ASP A 51 -4.45 7.19 12.11
CA ASP A 51 -4.02 8.52 12.57
C ASP A 51 -3.58 8.51 14.05
N ARG A 52 -4.11 7.56 14.85
CA ARG A 52 -3.71 7.33 16.25
C ARG A 52 -2.23 7.02 16.47
N TYR A 53 -1.51 6.62 15.43
CA TYR A 53 -0.09 6.29 15.50
C TYR A 53 0.82 7.46 15.09
N SER A 54 0.25 8.63 14.76
CA SER A 54 1.01 9.81 14.31
C SER A 54 1.95 10.39 15.36
N ASP A 55 1.70 10.12 16.64
CA ASP A 55 2.59 10.55 17.74
C ASP A 55 3.92 9.77 17.76
N THR A 56 3.97 8.59 17.16
CA THR A 56 5.13 7.68 17.19
C THR A 56 5.72 7.39 15.82
N HIS A 57 4.95 7.60 14.74
CA HIS A 57 5.34 7.30 13.38
C HIS A 57 4.98 8.45 12.44
N GLN A 58 5.76 8.62 11.38
CA GLN A 58 5.31 9.34 10.21
C GLN A 58 4.45 8.40 9.37
N LEU A 59 3.19 8.73 9.15
CA LEU A 59 2.24 7.93 8.38
C LEU A 59 2.17 8.43 6.95
N ILE A 60 2.34 7.56 5.98
CA ILE A 60 2.18 7.86 4.56
C ILE A 60 1.04 7.01 4.01
N TYR A 61 -0.05 7.67 3.67
CA TYR A 61 -1.20 7.08 3.02
C TYR A 61 -1.03 7.20 1.51
N LEU A 62 -0.80 6.09 0.82
CA LEU A 62 -0.47 6.06 -0.60
C LEU A 62 -1.64 5.57 -1.43
N ASP A 63 -1.98 6.30 -2.50
CA ASP A 63 -2.84 5.78 -3.57
C ASP A 63 -1.99 5.01 -4.58
N HIS A 64 -2.35 3.75 -4.83
CA HIS A 64 -1.68 2.94 -5.86
C HIS A 64 -1.80 3.55 -7.25
N ARG A 65 -0.86 3.25 -8.14
CA ARG A 65 -0.94 3.55 -9.58
C ARG A 65 -2.36 3.26 -10.12
N GLY A 66 -2.97 4.25 -10.81
CA GLY A 66 -4.29 4.13 -11.39
C GLY A 66 -5.45 4.10 -10.39
N CYS A 67 -5.21 4.36 -9.10
CA CYS A 67 -6.21 4.39 -8.04
C CYS A 67 -6.30 5.80 -7.43
N GLY A 68 -7.47 6.15 -6.91
CA GLY A 68 -7.69 7.41 -6.21
C GLY A 68 -7.29 8.63 -7.04
N ARG A 69 -6.29 9.36 -6.56
CA ARG A 69 -5.73 10.56 -7.19
C ARG A 69 -4.41 10.30 -7.93
N SER A 70 -3.95 9.05 -7.93
CA SER A 70 -2.75 8.63 -8.67
C SER A 70 -3.07 8.45 -10.16
N THR A 71 -2.06 8.74 -11.00
CA THR A 71 -2.14 8.46 -12.44
C THR A 71 -1.55 7.07 -12.76
N GLY A 72 -1.64 6.67 -14.01
CA GLY A 72 -1.02 5.45 -14.55
C GLY A 72 -1.97 4.72 -15.49
N GLU A 73 -1.44 4.38 -16.66
CA GLU A 73 -2.19 3.70 -17.73
C GLU A 73 -2.51 2.25 -17.33
N LYS A 74 -3.71 1.79 -17.71
CA LYS A 74 -4.22 0.47 -17.35
C LYS A 74 -3.30 -0.68 -17.79
N GLU A 75 -2.62 -0.50 -18.91
CA GLU A 75 -1.67 -1.47 -19.47
C GLU A 75 -0.47 -1.73 -18.56
N THR A 76 -0.21 -0.82 -17.61
CA THR A 76 0.87 -0.92 -16.62
C THR A 76 0.42 -1.47 -15.28
N TRP A 77 -0.84 -1.88 -15.14
CA TRP A 77 -1.38 -2.39 -13.88
C TRP A 77 -0.98 -3.85 -13.65
N GLN A 78 0.22 -4.01 -13.08
CA GLN A 78 0.79 -5.31 -12.74
C GLN A 78 1.39 -5.26 -11.33
N LEU A 79 1.33 -6.37 -10.60
CA LEU A 79 1.83 -6.42 -9.22
C LEU A 79 3.31 -6.02 -9.11
N ASP A 80 4.13 -6.42 -10.07
CA ASP A 80 5.54 -6.04 -10.12
C ASP A 80 5.72 -4.53 -10.31
N GLN A 81 4.90 -3.91 -11.17
CA GLN A 81 4.97 -2.47 -11.38
C GLN A 81 4.52 -1.68 -10.14
N TRP A 82 3.43 -2.10 -9.47
CA TRP A 82 3.01 -1.48 -8.22
C TRP A 82 4.07 -1.62 -7.12
N ALA A 83 4.78 -2.74 -7.07
CA ALA A 83 5.89 -2.96 -6.14
C ALA A 83 7.09 -2.05 -6.46
N ASP A 84 7.48 -1.95 -7.73
CA ASP A 84 8.58 -1.09 -8.17
C ASP A 84 8.24 0.40 -7.98
N ASP A 85 6.97 0.79 -8.13
CA ASP A 85 6.52 2.15 -7.80
C ASP A 85 6.80 2.53 -6.35
N ILE A 86 6.61 1.61 -5.39
CA ILE A 86 6.92 1.86 -3.98
C ILE A 86 8.43 2.07 -3.79
N ALA A 87 9.25 1.28 -4.48
CA ALA A 87 10.71 1.44 -4.41
C ALA A 87 11.16 2.80 -4.93
N VAL A 88 10.62 3.23 -6.08
CA VAL A 88 10.90 4.56 -6.66
C VAL A 88 10.37 5.67 -5.76
N PHE A 89 9.15 5.50 -5.22
CA PHE A 89 8.56 6.44 -4.26
C PHE A 89 9.46 6.65 -3.04
N CYS A 90 9.90 5.56 -2.40
CA CYS A 90 10.79 5.63 -1.24
C CYS A 90 12.13 6.30 -1.60
N SER A 91 12.74 5.90 -2.71
CA SER A 91 14.00 6.48 -3.18
C SER A 91 13.89 7.98 -3.47
N THR A 92 12.80 8.41 -4.11
CA THR A 92 12.56 9.82 -4.46
C THR A 92 12.39 10.71 -3.22
N LEU A 93 11.78 10.16 -2.17
CA LEU A 93 11.52 10.90 -0.93
C LEU A 93 12.56 10.67 0.16
N GLY A 94 13.62 9.90 -0.09
CA GLY A 94 14.66 9.59 0.89
C GLY A 94 14.14 8.77 2.07
N ILE A 95 13.18 7.88 1.83
CA ILE A 95 12.60 7.01 2.86
C ILE A 95 13.40 5.70 2.88
N ASP A 96 14.15 5.49 3.96
CA ASP A 96 14.93 4.29 4.17
C ASP A 96 14.14 3.25 4.95
N SER A 97 14.04 2.04 4.40
CA SER A 97 13.51 0.84 5.06
C SER A 97 12.22 1.10 5.88
N PRO A 98 11.12 1.59 5.27
CA PRO A 98 9.87 1.86 5.97
C PRO A 98 9.26 0.59 6.54
N ILE A 99 8.35 0.77 7.50
CA ILE A 99 7.34 -0.24 7.83
C ILE A 99 6.28 -0.15 6.73
N VAL A 100 5.90 -1.28 6.14
CA VAL A 100 4.85 -1.32 5.11
C VAL A 100 3.66 -2.11 5.61
N PHE A 101 2.50 -1.45 5.67
CA PHE A 101 1.22 -2.07 5.93
C PHE A 101 0.47 -2.25 4.60
N GLY A 102 -0.06 -3.44 4.37
CA GLY A 102 -0.89 -3.72 3.20
C GLY A 102 -2.18 -4.44 3.56
N GLN A 103 -3.32 -3.86 3.15
CA GLN A 103 -4.64 -4.46 3.32
C GLN A 103 -5.12 -5.05 2.01
N SER A 104 -5.63 -6.30 2.02
CA SER A 104 -6.22 -6.96 0.85
C SER A 104 -5.30 -6.88 -0.36
N PHE A 105 -5.69 -6.23 -1.45
CA PHE A 105 -4.84 -5.98 -2.62
C PHE A 105 -3.52 -5.26 -2.26
N GLY A 106 -3.57 -4.24 -1.38
CA GLY A 106 -2.35 -3.58 -0.90
C GLY A 106 -1.38 -4.52 -0.19
N GLY A 107 -1.90 -5.60 0.42
CA GLY A 107 -1.07 -6.67 0.99
C GLY A 107 -0.36 -7.50 -0.07
N MET A 108 -1.00 -7.76 -1.23
CA MET A 108 -0.35 -8.43 -2.36
C MET A 108 0.79 -7.56 -2.91
N VAL A 109 0.54 -6.26 -3.10
CA VAL A 109 1.57 -5.30 -3.52
C VAL A 109 2.72 -5.23 -2.52
N ALA A 110 2.41 -5.18 -1.21
CA ALA A 110 3.41 -5.15 -0.15
C ALA A 110 4.30 -6.41 -0.13
N MET A 111 3.73 -7.59 -0.36
CA MET A 111 4.49 -8.85 -0.48
C MET A 111 5.40 -8.84 -1.72
N HIS A 112 4.89 -8.39 -2.87
CA HIS A 112 5.71 -8.24 -4.08
C HIS A 112 6.85 -7.24 -3.87
N TYR A 113 6.58 -6.10 -3.21
CA TYR A 113 7.60 -5.13 -2.86
C TYR A 113 8.69 -5.74 -1.98
N ALA A 114 8.33 -6.42 -0.89
CA ALA A 114 9.30 -7.05 -0.01
C ALA A 114 10.12 -8.16 -0.69
N ALA A 115 9.51 -8.91 -1.61
CA ALA A 115 10.21 -9.96 -2.35
C ALA A 115 11.19 -9.41 -3.40
N ARG A 116 10.82 -8.34 -4.09
CA ARG A 116 11.64 -7.71 -5.15
C ARG A 116 12.71 -6.78 -4.59
N HIS A 117 12.43 -6.14 -3.46
CA HIS A 117 13.28 -5.14 -2.80
C HIS A 117 13.52 -5.50 -1.33
N PRO A 118 14.22 -6.61 -1.03
CA PRO A 118 14.29 -7.19 0.31
C PRO A 118 14.98 -6.29 1.35
N THR A 119 15.81 -5.34 0.91
CA THR A 119 16.43 -4.33 1.78
C THR A 119 15.60 -3.06 1.92
N GLY A 120 14.55 -2.92 1.13
CA GLY A 120 13.68 -1.73 1.06
C GLY A 120 12.56 -1.70 2.11
N VAL A 121 12.47 -2.70 3.00
CA VAL A 121 11.41 -2.79 3.99
C VAL A 121 11.96 -3.25 5.33
N SER A 122 11.65 -2.55 6.42
CA SER A 122 12.07 -2.95 7.77
C SER A 122 11.10 -3.94 8.42
N LYS A 123 9.80 -3.74 8.22
CA LYS A 123 8.73 -4.62 8.72
C LYS A 123 7.58 -4.65 7.73
N LEU A 124 6.96 -5.82 7.61
CA LEU A 124 5.78 -6.03 6.77
C LEU A 124 4.59 -6.40 7.65
N ILE A 125 3.49 -5.66 7.51
CA ILE A 125 2.23 -5.90 8.21
C ILE A 125 1.17 -6.21 7.16
N LEU A 126 0.60 -7.40 7.23
CA LEU A 126 -0.38 -7.89 6.27
C LEU A 126 -1.75 -8.05 6.94
N SER A 127 -2.78 -7.49 6.32
CA SER A 127 -4.15 -7.53 6.82
C SER A 127 -5.10 -8.03 5.74
N SER A 128 -5.88 -9.08 6.06
CA SER A 128 -6.94 -9.60 5.17
C SER A 128 -6.49 -9.79 3.72
N THR A 129 -5.34 -10.42 3.52
CA THR A 129 -4.70 -10.61 2.21
C THR A 129 -4.27 -12.06 1.99
N ALA A 130 -3.84 -12.37 0.77
CA ALA A 130 -3.33 -13.69 0.40
C ALA A 130 -2.15 -13.55 -0.55
N ALA A 131 -1.22 -14.52 -0.50
CA ALA A 131 -0.06 -14.55 -1.40
C ALA A 131 -0.44 -14.86 -2.86
N GLN A 132 -1.60 -15.49 -3.09
CA GLN A 132 -2.13 -15.79 -4.41
C GLN A 132 -3.63 -15.53 -4.44
N PHE A 133 -4.09 -14.91 -5.51
CA PHE A 133 -5.51 -14.79 -5.78
C PHE A 133 -5.99 -16.06 -6.49
N ARG A 134 -6.81 -16.87 -5.80
CA ARG A 134 -7.36 -18.14 -6.26
C ARG A 134 -8.80 -17.94 -6.73
N LEU A 135 -8.99 -17.47 -7.98
CA LEU A 135 -10.32 -17.20 -8.52
C LEU A 135 -11.20 -18.45 -8.51
N ASP A 136 -10.64 -19.62 -8.87
CA ASP A 136 -11.31 -20.91 -8.85
C ASP A 136 -11.91 -21.26 -7.47
N GLU A 137 -11.13 -21.06 -6.40
CA GLU A 137 -11.58 -21.31 -5.04
C GLU A 137 -12.59 -20.25 -4.57
N THR A 138 -12.41 -19.00 -5.00
CA THR A 138 -13.36 -17.91 -4.71
C THR A 138 -14.73 -18.22 -5.32
N VAL A 139 -14.78 -18.60 -6.61
CA VAL A 139 -16.02 -18.97 -7.30
C VAL A 139 -16.68 -20.19 -6.64
N LYS A 140 -15.90 -21.23 -6.28
CA LYS A 140 -16.44 -22.39 -5.53
C LYS A 140 -17.08 -21.96 -4.20
N MET A 141 -16.42 -21.06 -3.46
CA MET A 141 -16.94 -20.57 -2.19
C MET A 141 -18.24 -19.76 -2.39
N MET A 142 -18.29 -18.89 -3.38
CA MET A 142 -19.49 -18.11 -3.72
C MET A 142 -20.66 -19.01 -4.12
N ARG A 143 -20.44 -20.04 -4.94
CA ARG A 143 -21.46 -21.04 -5.26
C ARG A 143 -22.01 -21.75 -4.03
N LYS A 144 -21.11 -22.13 -3.11
CA LYS A 144 -21.48 -22.80 -1.87
C LYS A 144 -22.33 -21.91 -0.95
N LEU A 145 -22.05 -20.60 -0.89
CA LEU A 145 -22.69 -19.65 0.01
C LEU A 145 -23.95 -19.01 -0.56
N GLY A 146 -23.98 -18.71 -1.85
CA GLY A 146 -25.03 -17.91 -2.47
C GLY A 146 -25.65 -18.47 -3.75
N GLY A 147 -25.23 -19.64 -4.20
CA GLY A 147 -25.71 -20.26 -5.46
C GLY A 147 -24.96 -19.76 -6.70
N GLU A 148 -25.48 -20.09 -7.90
CA GLU A 148 -24.81 -19.80 -9.17
C GLU A 148 -24.73 -18.30 -9.49
N TYR A 149 -25.82 -17.55 -9.25
CA TYR A 149 -25.89 -16.13 -9.64
C TYR A 149 -24.78 -15.27 -9.01
N PRO A 150 -24.47 -15.34 -7.71
CA PRO A 150 -23.33 -14.62 -7.13
C PRO A 150 -21.96 -15.03 -7.67
N ALA A 151 -21.84 -16.28 -8.16
CA ALA A 151 -20.59 -16.78 -8.72
C ALA A 151 -20.31 -16.30 -10.15
N GLU A 152 -21.35 -15.89 -10.88
CA GLU A 152 -21.23 -15.35 -12.26
C GLU A 152 -20.78 -13.89 -12.28
N ILE A 153 -20.89 -13.19 -11.13
CA ILE A 153 -20.54 -11.76 -11.00
C ILE A 153 -19.10 -11.58 -10.48
N ALA A 154 -18.49 -12.64 -9.96
CA ALA A 154 -17.13 -12.60 -9.41
C ALA A 154 -16.06 -12.70 -10.49
#